data_20f0ecea94656d6c4f70eabfee513c44
#
_entry.id   20f0ecea94656d6c4f70eabfee513c44
#
_cell.length_a   1.000
_cell.length_b   1.000
_cell.length_c   1.000
_cell.angle_alpha   90.00
_cell.angle_beta   90.00
_cell.angle_gamma   90.00
#
_symmetry.space_group_name_H-M   'P 1'
#
loop_
_entity.id
_entity.type
_entity.pdbx_description
1 polymer ?
#
loop_
_entity_poly.entity_id
_entity_poly.type
_entity_poly.pdbx_seq_one_letter_code
_entity_poly.pdbx_strand_id
1 'polypeptide(L)'
;GIVEAPHGHGKRRLEKKLILRGSCDFEEAAEYGELLAEVFSALNAPRQRRYEQELEHLGSLPAFRFADYELLTVRVRRTSTIEVRQVIYSVPPTLIGRQVTVRLHHDRLVVFLGSDWVCQLPRAYGIAGEKRAWCIDLEHLIDGLRAKPRALLHCRYQRHLFPDQRWWD
;
A
#
# COMPACT_ATOMS: atom_id res chain seq x y z
N GLY A 1 -23.29 14.27 9.54
CA GLY A 1 -22.55 15.35 8.86
C GLY A 1 -22.82 15.38 7.37
N ILE A 2 -22.37 16.44 6.71
CA ILE A 2 -22.58 16.67 5.25
C ILE A 2 -21.97 15.53 4.39
N VAL A 3 -20.93 14.87 4.87
CA VAL A 3 -20.25 13.77 4.16
C VAL A 3 -20.90 12.41 4.39
N GLU A 4 -21.52 12.19 5.54
CA GLU A 4 -22.11 10.89 5.90
C GLU A 4 -23.39 10.55 5.13
N ALA A 5 -24.24 11.56 4.86
CA ALA A 5 -25.49 11.36 4.13
C ALA A 5 -25.26 10.82 2.69
N PRO A 6 -24.33 11.37 1.88
CA PRO A 6 -23.98 10.80 0.57
C PRO A 6 -23.45 9.37 0.64
N HIS A 7 -22.61 9.04 1.64
CA HIS A 7 -22.14 7.67 1.85
C HIS A 7 -23.30 6.70 2.15
N GLY A 8 -24.25 7.10 2.98
CA GLY A 8 -25.44 6.30 3.24
C GLY A 8 -26.32 6.07 2.01
N HIS A 9 -26.42 7.05 1.11
CA HIS A 9 -27.12 6.90 -0.17
C HIS A 9 -26.39 5.94 -1.12
N GLY A 10 -25.05 6.03 -1.19
CA GLY A 10 -24.23 5.13 -1.99
C GLY A 10 -24.38 3.68 -1.54
N LYS A 11 -24.25 3.42 -0.24
CA LYS A 11 -24.41 2.07 0.34
C LYS A 11 -25.76 1.46 0.02
N ARG A 12 -26.86 2.19 0.26
CA ARG A 12 -28.22 1.71 -0.02
C ARG A 12 -28.46 1.42 -1.51
N ARG A 13 -27.86 2.19 -2.41
CA ARG A 13 -27.98 1.92 -3.86
C ARG A 13 -27.18 0.69 -4.25
N LEU A 14 -26.00 0.52 -3.70
CA LEU A 14 -25.17 -0.66 -3.91
C LEU A 14 -25.91 -1.91 -3.41
N GLU A 15 -26.47 -1.89 -2.20
CA GLU A 15 -27.25 -3.00 -1.64
C GLU A 15 -28.43 -3.38 -2.56
N LYS A 16 -29.17 -2.40 -3.07
CA LYS A 16 -30.26 -2.66 -4.02
C LYS A 16 -29.76 -3.30 -5.32
N LYS A 17 -28.63 -2.86 -5.86
CA LYS A 17 -28.03 -3.45 -7.07
C LYS A 17 -27.56 -4.88 -6.82
N LEU A 18 -26.97 -5.17 -5.67
CA LEU A 18 -26.56 -6.52 -5.29
C LEU A 18 -27.77 -7.47 -5.14
N ILE A 19 -28.86 -7.00 -4.55
CA ILE A 19 -30.11 -7.76 -4.45
C ILE A 19 -30.66 -8.06 -5.85
N LEU A 20 -30.69 -7.08 -6.76
CA LEU A 20 -31.16 -7.27 -8.14
C LEU A 20 -30.26 -8.21 -8.95
N ARG A 21 -28.95 -8.24 -8.67
CA ARG A 21 -28.02 -9.18 -9.27
C ARG A 21 -28.25 -10.62 -8.77
N GLY A 22 -28.81 -10.79 -7.58
CA GLY A 22 -29.08 -12.08 -6.95
C GLY A 22 -27.86 -12.72 -6.27
N SER A 23 -26.67 -12.11 -6.31
CA SER A 23 -25.47 -12.58 -5.64
C SER A 23 -24.60 -11.42 -5.17
N CYS A 24 -23.96 -11.58 -4.02
CA CYS A 24 -22.93 -10.68 -3.49
C CYS A 24 -21.51 -11.14 -3.87
N ASP A 25 -21.36 -12.33 -4.47
CA ASP A 25 -20.08 -12.90 -4.84
C ASP A 25 -19.67 -12.45 -6.24
N PHE A 26 -18.39 -12.18 -6.40
CA PHE A 26 -17.74 -11.77 -7.66
C PHE A 26 -16.57 -12.71 -7.93
N GLU A 27 -16.42 -13.13 -9.18
CA GLU A 27 -15.28 -13.95 -9.59
C GLU A 27 -13.99 -13.14 -9.62
N GLU A 28 -14.09 -11.88 -10.07
CA GLU A 28 -12.95 -10.96 -10.16
C GLU A 28 -13.25 -9.62 -9.48
N ALA A 29 -12.21 -9.02 -8.91
CA ALA A 29 -12.29 -7.68 -8.31
C ALA A 29 -12.69 -6.59 -9.34
N ALA A 30 -12.36 -6.81 -10.62
CA ALA A 30 -12.72 -5.92 -11.71
C ALA A 30 -14.24 -5.78 -11.87
N GLU A 31 -14.98 -6.90 -11.85
CA GLU A 31 -16.45 -6.89 -11.94
C GLU A 31 -17.11 -6.07 -10.82
N TYR A 32 -16.59 -6.20 -9.59
CA TYR A 32 -17.06 -5.39 -8.48
C TYR A 32 -16.76 -3.90 -8.71
N GLY A 33 -15.60 -3.58 -9.28
CA GLY A 33 -15.20 -2.23 -9.65
C GLY A 33 -16.16 -1.61 -10.68
N GLU A 34 -16.55 -2.38 -11.70
CA GLU A 34 -17.52 -1.95 -12.73
C GLU A 34 -18.91 -1.66 -12.12
N LEU A 35 -19.40 -2.55 -11.24
CA LEU A 35 -20.66 -2.35 -10.54
C LEU A 35 -20.64 -1.07 -9.70
N LEU A 36 -19.53 -0.82 -8.99
CA LEU A 36 -19.36 0.41 -8.22
C LEU A 36 -19.36 1.65 -9.13
N ALA A 37 -18.64 1.60 -10.24
CA ALA A 37 -18.58 2.70 -11.21
C ALA A 37 -19.98 3.02 -11.77
N GLU A 38 -20.78 2.02 -12.10
CA GLU A 38 -22.17 2.17 -12.54
C GLU A 38 -23.03 2.85 -11.47
N VAL A 39 -22.96 2.37 -10.22
CA VAL A 39 -23.73 2.92 -9.11
C VAL A 39 -23.37 4.38 -8.85
N PHE A 40 -22.09 4.72 -8.83
CA PHE A 40 -21.63 6.08 -8.59
C PHE A 40 -21.87 7.02 -9.77
N SER A 41 -21.76 6.55 -11.00
CA SER A 41 -22.12 7.31 -12.20
C SER A 41 -23.60 7.72 -12.15
N ALA A 42 -24.48 6.77 -11.86
CA ALA A 42 -25.90 7.04 -11.72
C ALA A 42 -26.25 7.97 -10.55
N LEU A 43 -25.44 7.99 -9.47
CA LEU A 43 -25.59 8.92 -8.36
C LEU A 43 -25.11 10.34 -8.71
N ASN A 44 -24.09 10.45 -9.55
CA ASN A 44 -23.47 11.71 -9.91
C ASN A 44 -24.18 12.40 -11.09
N ALA A 45 -24.85 11.65 -11.97
CA ALA A 45 -25.53 12.17 -13.14
C ALA A 45 -26.45 13.39 -12.86
N PRO A 46 -27.29 13.39 -11.78
CA PRO A 46 -28.13 14.55 -11.47
C PRO A 46 -27.35 15.78 -10.98
N ARG A 47 -26.07 15.59 -10.59
CA ARG A 47 -25.19 16.65 -10.06
C ARG A 47 -24.27 17.22 -11.13
N GLN A 48 -24.19 16.57 -12.29
CA GLN A 48 -23.25 16.90 -13.36
C GLN A 48 -23.37 18.36 -13.80
N ARG A 49 -24.61 18.85 -14.00
CA ARG A 49 -24.85 20.23 -14.41
C ARG A 49 -24.35 21.25 -13.37
N ARG A 50 -24.52 20.97 -12.09
CA ARG A 50 -24.00 21.85 -11.01
C ARG A 50 -22.50 21.82 -10.95
N TYR A 51 -21.90 20.66 -11.13
CA TYR A 51 -20.46 20.49 -11.19
C TYR A 51 -19.83 21.27 -12.36
N GLU A 52 -20.46 21.21 -13.55
CA GLU A 52 -20.02 21.97 -14.71
C GLU A 52 -20.07 23.48 -14.46
N GLN A 53 -21.12 23.98 -13.80
CA GLN A 53 -21.22 25.38 -13.40
C GLN A 53 -20.14 25.78 -12.38
N GLU A 54 -19.83 24.89 -11.43
CA GLU A 54 -18.75 25.13 -10.45
C GLU A 54 -17.37 25.16 -11.11
N LEU A 55 -17.13 24.29 -12.11
CA LEU A 55 -15.87 24.24 -12.84
C LEU A 55 -15.52 25.56 -13.52
N GLU A 56 -16.50 26.30 -14.02
CA GLU A 56 -16.29 27.62 -14.64
C GLU A 56 -15.74 28.65 -13.64
N HIS A 57 -16.01 28.46 -12.34
CA HIS A 57 -15.56 29.35 -11.26
C HIS A 57 -14.31 28.84 -10.54
N LEU A 58 -13.88 27.61 -10.82
CA LEU A 58 -12.64 27.07 -10.26
C LEU A 58 -11.43 27.66 -11.00
N GLY A 59 -10.49 28.19 -10.24
CA GLY A 59 -9.19 28.61 -10.77
C GLY A 59 -8.34 27.44 -11.24
N SER A 60 -7.27 27.73 -11.97
CA SER A 60 -6.28 26.72 -12.34
C SER A 60 -5.66 26.06 -11.10
N LEU A 61 -5.33 24.78 -11.21
CA LEU A 61 -4.63 24.07 -10.15
C LEU A 61 -3.26 24.75 -9.88
N PRO A 62 -2.80 24.77 -8.61
CA PRO A 62 -1.48 25.30 -8.28
C PRO A 62 -0.39 24.57 -9.06
N ALA A 63 0.66 25.30 -9.44
CA ALA A 63 1.80 24.74 -10.18
C ALA A 63 2.60 23.70 -9.38
N PHE A 64 2.44 23.66 -8.06
CA PHE A 64 3.11 22.68 -7.20
C PHE A 64 2.08 21.78 -6.50
N ARG A 65 2.46 20.54 -6.23
CA ARG A 65 1.71 19.62 -5.39
C ARG A 65 2.33 19.55 -4.01
N PHE A 66 1.49 19.47 -2.99
CA PHE A 66 1.97 19.11 -1.66
C PHE A 66 2.57 17.69 -1.72
N ALA A 67 3.55 17.45 -0.86
CA ALA A 67 4.10 16.11 -0.71
C ALA A 67 3.01 15.14 -0.27
N ASP A 68 2.83 14.06 -1.03
CA ASP A 68 1.87 12.98 -0.77
C ASP A 68 2.49 11.84 0.06
N TYR A 69 3.55 12.16 0.79
CA TYR A 69 4.30 11.21 1.61
C TYR A 69 4.62 11.79 2.99
N GLU A 70 4.74 10.89 3.95
CA GLU A 70 5.34 11.18 5.25
C GLU A 70 6.85 10.96 5.18
N LEU A 71 7.62 11.92 5.71
CA LEU A 71 9.07 11.82 5.77
C LEU A 71 9.49 11.25 7.12
N LEU A 72 10.22 10.14 7.11
CA LEU A 72 10.70 9.44 8.29
C LEU A 72 12.20 9.23 8.19
N THR A 73 12.89 9.31 9.32
CA THR A 73 14.31 8.96 9.41
C THR A 73 14.47 7.77 10.31
N VAL A 74 15.04 6.68 9.78
CA VAL A 74 15.16 5.40 10.51
C VAL A 74 16.58 4.83 10.37
N ARG A 75 17.01 4.08 11.39
CA ARG A 75 18.30 3.39 11.36
C ARG A 75 18.14 1.96 10.85
N VAL A 76 19.00 1.55 9.92
CA VAL A 76 19.03 0.18 9.39
C VAL A 76 19.63 -0.76 10.43
N ARG A 77 18.89 -1.83 10.74
CA ARG A 77 19.29 -2.85 11.70
C ARG A 77 20.35 -3.80 11.13
N ARG A 78 21.01 -4.55 12.00
CA ARG A 78 22.00 -5.60 11.60
C ARG A 78 21.40 -6.71 10.74
N THR A 79 20.09 -6.85 10.76
CA THR A 79 19.31 -7.80 9.94
C THR A 79 18.96 -7.27 8.56
N SER A 80 19.57 -6.16 8.11
CA SER A 80 19.25 -5.51 6.83
C SER A 80 17.78 -5.09 6.72
N THR A 81 17.22 -4.59 7.81
CA THR A 81 15.81 -4.21 7.90
C THR A 81 15.64 -2.84 8.55
N ILE A 82 14.55 -2.17 8.18
CA ILE A 82 14.02 -0.97 8.85
C ILE A 82 12.62 -1.26 9.37
N GLU A 83 12.21 -0.56 10.41
CA GLU A 83 10.85 -0.63 10.94
C GLU A 83 10.15 0.70 10.71
N VAL A 84 9.03 0.65 10.00
CA VAL A 84 8.21 1.81 9.65
C VAL A 84 6.74 1.48 9.94
N ARG A 85 6.09 2.22 10.82
CA ARG A 85 4.67 2.04 11.17
C ARG A 85 4.30 0.60 11.51
N GLN A 86 5.11 -0.06 12.36
CA GLN A 86 4.93 -1.46 12.81
C GLN A 86 5.10 -2.52 11.69
N VAL A 87 5.62 -2.12 10.54
CA VAL A 87 5.98 -3.02 9.46
C VAL A 87 7.50 -3.07 9.34
N ILE A 88 8.04 -4.26 9.16
CA ILE A 88 9.47 -4.48 8.94
C ILE A 88 9.71 -4.66 7.44
N TYR A 89 10.54 -3.79 6.87
CA TYR A 89 10.93 -3.81 5.47
C TYR A 89 12.39 -4.21 5.34
N SER A 90 12.71 -5.06 4.35
CA SER A 90 14.09 -5.33 3.99
C SER A 90 14.69 -4.17 3.19
N VAL A 91 15.98 -3.95 3.37
CA VAL A 91 16.77 -2.98 2.59
C VAL A 91 18.12 -3.59 2.23
N PRO A 92 18.84 -3.07 1.22
CA PRO A 92 20.15 -3.58 0.85
C PRO A 92 21.11 -3.63 2.03
N PRO A 93 21.93 -4.74 2.15
CA PRO A 93 22.87 -4.95 3.26
C PRO A 93 23.94 -3.86 3.39
N THR A 94 24.23 -3.16 2.30
CA THR A 94 25.18 -2.04 2.27
C THR A 94 24.79 -0.87 3.17
N LEU A 95 23.52 -0.82 3.57
CA LEU A 95 22.97 0.22 4.44
C LEU A 95 23.00 -0.13 5.94
N ILE A 96 23.46 -1.34 6.31
CA ILE A 96 23.48 -1.77 7.72
C ILE A 96 24.18 -0.76 8.60
N GLY A 97 23.51 -0.36 9.69
CA GLY A 97 24.02 0.61 10.68
C GLY A 97 23.87 2.07 10.26
N ARG A 98 23.58 2.35 9.00
CA ARG A 98 23.35 3.71 8.50
C ARG A 98 21.95 4.23 8.87
N GLN A 99 21.83 5.53 8.87
CA GLN A 99 20.55 6.24 8.97
C GLN A 99 20.07 6.55 7.56
N VAL A 100 18.82 6.21 7.26
CA VAL A 100 18.20 6.40 5.95
C VAL A 100 16.94 7.25 6.09
N THR A 101 16.63 7.99 5.04
CA THR A 101 15.40 8.75 4.91
C THR A 101 14.38 7.92 4.14
N VAL A 102 13.19 7.83 4.67
CA VAL A 102 12.08 7.07 4.08
C VAL A 102 10.95 8.02 3.72
N ARG A 103 10.51 7.99 2.48
CA ARG A 103 9.25 8.61 2.03
C ARG A 103 8.17 7.54 2.03
N LEU A 104 7.24 7.65 2.96
CA LEU A 104 6.13 6.73 3.12
C LEU A 104 4.90 7.28 2.40
N HIS A 105 4.60 6.73 1.23
CA HIS A 105 3.40 7.02 0.45
C HIS A 105 2.22 6.13 0.90
N HIS A 106 1.05 6.30 0.31
CA HIS A 106 -0.12 5.47 0.58
C HIS A 106 0.01 4.04 0.03
N ASP A 107 0.77 3.86 -1.07
CA ASP A 107 0.93 2.62 -1.83
C ASP A 107 2.34 2.02 -1.74
N ARG A 108 3.34 2.83 -1.43
CA ARG A 108 4.76 2.44 -1.47
C ARG A 108 5.59 3.14 -0.41
N LEU A 109 6.78 2.60 -0.22
CA LEU A 109 7.84 3.14 0.63
C LEU A 109 9.10 3.31 -0.21
N VAL A 110 9.69 4.49 -0.19
CA VAL A 110 10.91 4.82 -0.94
C VAL A 110 12.02 5.16 0.04
N VAL A 111 13.18 4.52 -0.11
CA VAL A 111 14.33 4.67 0.78
C VAL A 111 15.43 5.47 0.11
N PHE A 112 15.97 6.44 0.84
CA PHE A 112 17.07 7.31 0.41
C PHE A 112 18.23 7.25 1.42
N LEU A 113 19.45 7.31 0.90
CA LEU A 113 20.65 7.56 1.70
C LEU A 113 21.17 8.98 1.37
N GLY A 114 20.89 9.94 2.26
CA GLY A 114 21.08 11.35 1.92
C GLY A 114 20.10 11.77 0.82
N SER A 115 20.63 12.20 -0.33
CA SER A 115 19.86 12.55 -1.55
C SER A 115 19.67 11.37 -2.50
N ASP A 116 20.44 10.30 -2.33
CA ASP A 116 20.52 9.20 -3.29
C ASP A 116 19.36 8.23 -3.08
N TRP A 117 18.65 7.92 -4.16
CA TRP A 117 17.64 6.87 -4.17
C TRP A 117 18.31 5.50 -4.02
N VAL A 118 17.76 4.66 -3.16
CA VAL A 118 18.29 3.31 -2.90
C VAL A 118 17.36 2.23 -3.39
N CYS A 119 16.14 2.18 -2.87
CA CYS A 119 15.16 1.17 -3.23
C CYS A 119 13.73 1.65 -2.97
N GLN A 120 12.78 0.92 -3.55
CA GLN A 120 11.35 1.12 -3.35
C GLN A 120 10.70 -0.23 -3.04
N LEU A 121 9.78 -0.22 -2.11
CA LEU A 121 9.02 -1.40 -1.68
C LEU A 121 7.52 -1.07 -1.67
N PRO A 122 6.64 -2.04 -1.92
CA PRO A 122 5.20 -1.84 -1.74
C PRO A 122 4.90 -1.56 -0.27
N ARG A 123 3.93 -0.69 -0.01
CA ARG A 123 3.48 -0.46 1.36
C ARG A 123 2.72 -1.67 1.88
N ALA A 124 3.20 -2.25 2.95
CA ALA A 124 2.48 -3.26 3.69
C ALA A 124 1.76 -2.64 4.89
N TYR A 125 0.67 -3.26 5.30
CA TYR A 125 -0.13 -2.87 6.46
C TYR A 125 -0.12 -4.00 7.48
N GLY A 126 -0.24 -3.66 8.76
CA GLY A 126 -0.34 -4.65 9.82
C GLY A 126 -1.57 -5.53 9.63
N ILE A 127 -1.41 -6.83 9.80
CA ILE A 127 -2.51 -7.78 9.80
C ILE A 127 -3.11 -7.81 11.21
N ALA A 128 -4.44 -7.75 11.32
CA ALA A 128 -5.12 -7.80 12.60
C ALA A 128 -4.76 -9.08 13.35
N GLY A 129 -4.25 -8.94 14.59
CA GLY A 129 -3.77 -10.06 15.41
C GLY A 129 -2.27 -10.34 15.32
N GLU A 130 -1.55 -9.81 14.34
CA GLU A 130 -0.09 -9.90 14.28
C GLU A 130 0.59 -8.68 14.94
N LYS A 131 1.63 -8.95 15.72
CA LYS A 131 2.40 -7.87 16.36
C LYS A 131 3.16 -6.99 15.36
N ARG A 132 3.53 -7.52 14.19
CA ARG A 132 4.29 -6.84 13.13
C ARG A 132 4.05 -7.52 11.79
N ALA A 133 3.82 -6.74 10.75
CA ALA A 133 3.86 -7.21 9.38
C ALA A 133 5.29 -7.18 8.82
N TRP A 134 5.55 -7.97 7.79
CA TRP A 134 6.84 -8.08 7.13
C TRP A 134 6.67 -7.85 5.63
N CYS A 135 7.54 -7.05 5.05
CA CYS A 135 7.67 -6.84 3.61
C CYS A 135 9.14 -7.06 3.23
N ILE A 136 9.44 -8.26 2.79
CA ILE A 136 10.80 -8.72 2.54
C ILE A 136 10.99 -8.93 1.04
N ASP A 137 11.95 -8.22 0.48
CA ASP A 137 12.41 -8.41 -0.89
C ASP A 137 13.60 -9.37 -0.89
N LEU A 138 13.51 -10.43 -1.70
CA LEU A 138 14.55 -11.44 -1.83
C LEU A 138 15.83 -10.85 -2.43
N GLU A 139 15.73 -9.88 -3.34
CA GLU A 139 16.88 -9.24 -3.97
C GLU A 139 17.82 -8.60 -2.95
N HIS A 140 17.26 -8.04 -1.86
CA HIS A 140 18.06 -7.46 -0.78
C HIS A 140 18.87 -8.48 0.01
N LEU A 141 18.58 -9.78 -0.13
CA LEU A 141 19.16 -10.85 0.68
C LEU A 141 20.06 -11.79 -0.13
N ILE A 142 19.86 -11.83 -1.45
CA ILE A 142 20.43 -12.86 -2.31
C ILE A 142 21.97 -12.89 -2.24
N ASP A 143 22.61 -11.75 -2.19
CA ASP A 143 24.09 -11.67 -2.10
C ASP A 143 24.59 -12.16 -0.74
N GLY A 144 23.89 -11.84 0.34
CA GLY A 144 24.20 -12.35 1.67
C GLY A 144 24.01 -13.86 1.77
N LEU A 145 22.95 -14.38 1.14
CA LEU A 145 22.64 -15.81 1.10
C LEU A 145 23.61 -16.59 0.22
N ARG A 146 24.06 -16.01 -0.91
CA ARG A 146 25.12 -16.59 -1.75
C ARG A 146 26.43 -16.75 -0.97
N ALA A 147 26.80 -15.73 -0.20
CA ALA A 147 28.02 -15.77 0.62
C ALA A 147 27.91 -16.75 1.81
N LYS A 148 26.71 -16.89 2.38
CA LYS A 148 26.42 -17.74 3.56
C LYS A 148 25.08 -18.46 3.42
N PRO A 149 24.99 -19.55 2.62
CA PRO A 149 23.70 -20.23 2.37
C PRO A 149 23.03 -20.75 3.63
N ARG A 150 23.79 -21.21 4.62
CA ARG A 150 23.26 -21.70 5.91
C ARG A 150 22.62 -20.60 6.76
N ALA A 151 22.85 -19.32 6.45
CA ALA A 151 22.22 -18.20 7.15
C ALA A 151 20.69 -18.18 6.94
N LEU A 152 20.18 -18.77 5.86
CA LEU A 152 18.76 -18.89 5.59
C LEU A 152 18.06 -19.67 6.71
N LEU A 153 18.64 -20.77 7.20
CA LEU A 153 18.07 -21.63 8.24
C LEU A 153 17.88 -20.91 9.58
N HIS A 154 18.62 -19.83 9.81
CA HIS A 154 18.56 -19.03 11.04
C HIS A 154 17.95 -17.64 10.81
N CYS A 155 17.40 -17.41 9.61
CA CYS A 155 16.82 -16.12 9.25
C CYS A 155 15.48 -15.91 9.93
N ARG A 156 15.31 -14.81 10.69
CA ARG A 156 14.10 -14.49 11.44
C ARG A 156 12.84 -14.34 10.56
N TYR A 157 13.03 -13.98 9.29
CA TYR A 157 11.96 -13.74 8.33
C TYR A 157 11.86 -14.82 7.25
N GLN A 158 12.47 -15.98 7.50
CA GLN A 158 12.46 -17.15 6.62
C GLN A 158 11.05 -17.51 6.14
N ARG A 159 10.08 -17.56 7.05
CA ARG A 159 8.66 -17.87 6.75
C ARG A 159 7.98 -16.82 5.88
N HIS A 160 8.45 -15.59 5.88
CA HIS A 160 7.92 -14.51 5.05
C HIS A 160 8.53 -14.48 3.65
N LEU A 161 9.73 -15.07 3.48
CA LEU A 161 10.35 -15.29 2.18
C LEU A 161 9.71 -16.44 1.40
N PHE A 162 9.31 -17.47 2.13
CA PHE A 162 8.76 -18.70 1.57
C PHE A 162 7.48 -19.05 2.33
N PRO A 163 6.34 -18.41 1.99
CA PRO A 163 5.08 -18.64 2.70
C PRO A 163 4.46 -20.01 2.42
N ASP A 164 4.90 -20.70 1.36
CA ASP A 164 4.40 -22.03 1.00
C ASP A 164 5.08 -23.11 1.85
N GLN A 165 4.27 -23.95 2.53
CA GLN A 165 4.76 -25.06 3.36
C GLN A 165 5.61 -26.08 2.59
N ARG A 166 5.44 -26.16 1.27
CA ARG A 166 6.22 -27.05 0.38
C ARG A 166 7.74 -26.82 0.41
N TRP A 167 8.19 -25.71 0.95
CA TRP A 167 9.61 -25.39 1.07
C TRP A 167 10.23 -25.91 2.37
N TRP A 168 9.43 -26.49 3.27
CA TRP A 168 9.85 -26.85 4.63
C TRP A 168 9.80 -28.37 4.90
N ASP A 169 9.23 -29.15 3.99
CA ASP A 169 9.22 -30.61 3.98
C ASP A 169 10.44 -31.12 3.18
#